data_f69e9d60bd36e33a43480a4192b4bae5
#
_entry.id   f69e9d60bd36e33a43480a4192b4bae5
#
_cell.length_a   1.000
_cell.length_b   1.000
_cell.length_c   1.000
_cell.angle_alpha   90.00
_cell.angle_beta   90.00
_cell.angle_gamma   90.00
#
_symmetry.space_group_name_H-M   'P 1'
#
loop_
_entity.id
_entity.type
_entity.pdbx_description
1 polymer ?
#
loop_
_entity_poly.entity_id
_entity_poly.type
_entity_poly.pdbx_seq_one_letter_code
_entity_poly.pdbx_strand_id
1 'polypeptide(L)'
;MLRSLIFIIAVALSACGGGDGASFAPATANTHCGVSVGTQRISGVVTSVHDGDTITVNGESVRLASIDAPELDQAYGQPSRAALAAMVWDQAVTVTYAQKDRYGRVVGAVFKTDCTNVNLKMVQEGAAWYYEAFQCEIDLRQRQDYAAAHAQARAANRGLWAGDAMAPWRYRNGVDAKVPNSCPNGDAASL
;
A
#
# COMPACT_ATOMS: atom_id res chain seq x y z
N MET A 1 -28.89 -74.07 -3.75
CA MET A 1 -27.60 -73.70 -3.19
C MET A 1 -26.59 -73.67 -4.33
N LEU A 2 -26.35 -72.54 -4.90
CA LEU A 2 -25.44 -72.38 -6.05
C LEU A 2 -24.53 -71.22 -5.76
N ARG A 3 -23.24 -71.45 -5.50
CA ARG A 3 -22.20 -70.44 -5.27
C ARG A 3 -21.62 -70.04 -6.62
N SER A 4 -21.87 -68.84 -7.05
CA SER A 4 -21.18 -68.20 -8.21
C SER A 4 -19.85 -67.62 -7.77
N LEU A 5 -18.77 -68.17 -8.33
CA LEU A 5 -17.43 -67.56 -8.29
C LEU A 5 -17.31 -66.51 -9.37
N ILE A 6 -17.03 -65.27 -8.99
CA ILE A 6 -16.67 -64.17 -9.91
C ILE A 6 -15.14 -64.07 -9.93
N PHE A 7 -14.56 -64.37 -11.10
CA PHE A 7 -13.14 -64.13 -11.40
C PHE A 7 -12.93 -62.65 -11.72
N ILE A 8 -12.12 -62.00 -10.93
CA ILE A 8 -11.67 -60.63 -11.24
C ILE A 8 -10.32 -60.75 -11.96
N ILE A 9 -10.31 -60.38 -13.24
CA ILE A 9 -9.09 -60.25 -14.05
C ILE A 9 -8.50 -58.88 -13.79
N ALA A 10 -7.34 -58.84 -13.13
CA ALA A 10 -6.58 -57.61 -12.99
C ALA A 10 -5.75 -57.38 -14.27
N VAL A 11 -6.06 -56.34 -14.99
CA VAL A 11 -5.27 -55.87 -16.13
C VAL A 11 -4.27 -54.81 -15.57
N ALA A 12 -3.00 -55.20 -15.55
CA ALA A 12 -1.91 -54.28 -15.25
C ALA A 12 -1.58 -53.49 -16.52
N LEU A 13 -1.93 -52.21 -16.55
CA LEU A 13 -1.38 -51.26 -17.54
C LEU A 13 -0.10 -50.65 -16.99
N SER A 14 1.01 -51.11 -17.57
CA SER A 14 2.31 -50.46 -17.41
C SER A 14 2.37 -49.28 -18.40
N ALA A 15 2.35 -48.06 -17.89
CA ALA A 15 2.63 -46.86 -18.67
C ALA A 15 3.91 -46.21 -18.16
N CYS A 16 5.02 -46.50 -18.85
CA CYS A 16 6.21 -45.69 -18.80
C CYS A 16 5.92 -44.37 -19.58
N GLY A 17 6.03 -43.24 -18.91
CA GLY A 17 6.01 -41.90 -19.50
C GLY A 17 6.78 -41.00 -18.59
N GLY A 18 8.11 -40.93 -18.80
CA GLY A 18 8.95 -39.89 -18.23
C GLY A 18 8.56 -38.54 -18.81
N GLY A 19 8.07 -37.66 -17.99
CA GLY A 19 7.91 -36.25 -18.26
C GLY A 19 8.56 -35.52 -17.11
N ASP A 20 9.76 -34.97 -17.33
CA ASP A 20 10.38 -34.02 -16.44
C ASP A 20 9.49 -32.78 -16.36
N GLY A 21 8.48 -32.87 -15.50
CA GLY A 21 7.69 -31.73 -15.07
C GLY A 21 8.57 -30.80 -14.25
N ALA A 22 9.18 -29.83 -14.90
CA ALA A 22 9.78 -28.70 -14.20
C ALA A 22 8.66 -28.11 -13.32
N SER A 23 8.72 -28.41 -12.03
CA SER A 23 7.90 -27.78 -11.02
C SER A 23 8.33 -26.31 -10.97
N PHE A 24 7.61 -25.46 -11.70
CA PHE A 24 7.68 -24.03 -11.47
C PHE A 24 7.06 -23.79 -10.10
N ALA A 25 7.91 -23.78 -9.07
CA ALA A 25 7.53 -23.19 -7.81
C ALA A 25 7.13 -21.74 -8.13
N PRO A 26 5.92 -21.29 -7.76
CA PRO A 26 5.57 -19.89 -7.94
C PRO A 26 6.62 -19.08 -7.21
N ALA A 27 7.25 -18.13 -7.92
CA ALA A 27 8.13 -17.17 -7.28
C ALA A 27 7.32 -16.59 -6.10
N THR A 28 7.79 -16.83 -4.88
CA THR A 28 7.14 -16.30 -3.68
C THR A 28 7.18 -14.79 -3.82
N ALA A 29 6.06 -14.20 -4.24
CA ALA A 29 5.91 -12.77 -4.25
C ALA A 29 6.29 -12.28 -2.85
N ASN A 30 7.17 -11.30 -2.77
CA ASN A 30 7.64 -10.75 -1.50
C ASN A 30 6.45 -9.98 -0.90
N THR A 31 5.57 -10.71 -0.21
CA THR A 31 4.39 -10.13 0.42
C THR A 31 4.67 -9.85 1.88
N HIS A 32 4.16 -8.73 2.37
CA HIS A 32 4.08 -8.41 3.79
C HIS A 32 2.64 -8.04 4.09
N CYS A 33 2.07 -8.69 5.10
CA CYS A 33 0.65 -8.50 5.46
C CYS A 33 -0.32 -8.74 4.27
N GLY A 34 0.01 -9.67 3.36
CA GLY A 34 -0.82 -9.99 2.20
C GLY A 34 -0.77 -8.97 1.06
N VAL A 35 0.07 -7.95 1.17
CA VAL A 35 0.27 -6.92 0.16
C VAL A 35 1.56 -7.17 -0.59
N SER A 36 1.54 -7.06 -1.93
CA SER A 36 2.74 -7.04 -2.75
C SER A 36 3.48 -5.74 -2.48
N VAL A 37 4.74 -5.83 -2.08
CA VAL A 37 5.50 -4.68 -1.57
C VAL A 37 6.89 -4.67 -2.18
N GLY A 38 7.57 -3.55 -2.06
CA GLY A 38 8.97 -3.42 -2.47
C GLY A 38 9.88 -4.47 -1.82
N THR A 39 11.04 -4.65 -2.41
CA THR A 39 11.99 -5.72 -2.03
C THR A 39 12.74 -5.44 -0.74
N GLN A 40 12.70 -4.20 -0.23
CA GLN A 40 13.43 -3.75 0.95
C GLN A 40 12.49 -3.51 2.13
N ARG A 41 13.02 -3.68 3.35
CA ARG A 41 12.26 -3.47 4.60
C ARG A 41 13.10 -2.76 5.65
N ILE A 42 12.42 -1.91 6.42
CA ILE A 42 12.92 -1.33 7.67
C ILE A 42 11.88 -1.65 8.74
N SER A 43 12.32 -2.16 9.88
CA SER A 43 11.46 -2.35 11.04
C SER A 43 12.04 -1.61 12.23
N GLY A 44 11.20 -0.98 13.02
CA GLY A 44 11.64 -0.22 14.19
C GLY A 44 10.50 0.56 14.82
N VAL A 45 10.84 1.26 15.90
CA VAL A 45 9.90 2.15 16.58
C VAL A 45 9.89 3.50 15.87
N VAL A 46 8.73 4.11 15.73
CA VAL A 46 8.59 5.47 15.20
C VAL A 46 9.04 6.47 16.25
N THR A 47 10.12 7.19 15.96
CA THR A 47 10.74 8.16 16.88
C THR A 47 10.36 9.62 16.58
N SER A 48 9.79 9.89 15.41
CA SER A 48 9.27 11.23 15.05
C SER A 48 8.14 11.13 14.04
N VAL A 49 7.18 12.06 14.14
CA VAL A 49 6.14 12.33 13.14
C VAL A 49 6.29 13.79 12.74
N HIS A 50 6.74 14.03 11.51
CA HIS A 50 7.08 15.36 11.02
C HIS A 50 5.83 16.13 10.57
N ASP A 51 5.00 15.47 9.76
CA ASP A 51 3.73 15.95 9.21
C ASP A 51 2.75 14.78 9.04
N GLY A 52 1.73 14.91 8.21
CA GLY A 52 0.70 13.87 8.01
C GLY A 52 1.12 12.71 7.10
N ASP A 53 2.34 12.73 6.54
CA ASP A 53 2.82 11.64 5.68
C ASP A 53 4.33 11.37 5.78
N THR A 54 5.00 11.96 6.76
CA THR A 54 6.45 11.79 6.96
C THR A 54 6.77 11.46 8.41
N ILE A 55 7.46 10.33 8.62
CA ILE A 55 7.87 9.81 9.93
C ILE A 55 9.37 9.49 9.96
N THR A 56 9.91 9.24 11.15
CA THR A 56 11.25 8.66 11.32
C THR A 56 11.13 7.28 11.96
N VAL A 57 11.73 6.27 11.33
CA VAL A 57 11.79 4.89 11.81
C VAL A 57 13.24 4.43 11.79
N ASN A 58 13.76 3.99 12.91
CA ASN A 58 15.14 3.50 13.02
C ASN A 58 16.20 4.49 12.45
N GLY A 59 15.97 5.80 12.64
CA GLY A 59 16.84 6.87 12.13
C GLY A 59 16.65 7.22 10.66
N GLU A 60 15.85 6.47 9.91
CA GLU A 60 15.54 6.74 8.50
C GLU A 60 14.28 7.61 8.38
N SER A 61 14.36 8.64 7.53
CA SER A 61 13.18 9.43 7.16
C SER A 61 12.34 8.64 6.15
N VAL A 62 11.06 8.48 6.45
CA VAL A 62 10.09 7.69 5.65
C VAL A 62 8.95 8.58 5.21
N ARG A 63 8.77 8.72 3.90
CA ARG A 63 7.59 9.30 3.25
C ARG A 63 6.59 8.20 2.96
N LEU A 64 5.40 8.32 3.49
CA LEU A 64 4.32 7.37 3.24
C LEU A 64 3.94 7.40 1.74
N ALA A 65 4.08 6.28 1.05
CA ALA A 65 3.82 6.15 -0.38
C ALA A 65 2.35 6.35 -0.72
N SER A 66 2.07 6.84 -1.93
CA SER A 66 0.73 6.95 -2.55
C SER A 66 -0.27 7.84 -1.79
N ILE A 67 0.17 8.60 -0.79
CA ILE A 67 -0.65 9.61 -0.12
C ILE A 67 0.04 10.98 -0.15
N ASP A 68 -0.74 12.02 0.04
CA ASP A 68 -0.25 13.40 0.18
C ASP A 68 -1.06 14.10 1.27
N ALA A 69 -0.40 14.46 2.36
CA ALA A 69 -1.03 15.11 3.50
C ALA A 69 -0.90 16.64 3.39
N PRO A 70 -1.84 17.40 3.97
CA PRO A 70 -1.69 18.83 4.08
C PRO A 70 -0.39 19.22 4.79
N GLU A 71 0.28 20.27 4.29
CA GLU A 71 1.47 20.85 4.93
C GLU A 71 1.12 21.36 6.33
N LEU A 72 2.11 21.47 7.22
CA LEU A 72 1.84 21.83 8.63
C LEU A 72 1.18 23.19 8.80
N ASP A 73 1.45 24.13 7.90
CA ASP A 73 0.87 25.48 7.87
C ASP A 73 -0.37 25.57 6.96
N GLN A 74 -0.73 24.49 6.30
CA GLN A 74 -1.97 24.40 5.51
C GLN A 74 -3.18 24.08 6.41
N ALA A 75 -4.36 24.47 5.97
CA ALA A 75 -5.61 24.05 6.60
C ALA A 75 -5.62 22.51 6.76
N TYR A 76 -5.95 22.03 7.96
CA TYR A 76 -5.92 20.63 8.35
C TYR A 76 -4.52 19.98 8.49
N GLY A 77 -3.41 20.71 8.33
CA GLY A 77 -2.06 20.15 8.45
C GLY A 77 -1.76 19.58 9.84
N GLN A 78 -2.02 20.35 10.89
CA GLN A 78 -1.81 19.89 12.27
C GLN A 78 -2.73 18.71 12.67
N PRO A 79 -4.06 18.71 12.36
CA PRO A 79 -4.90 17.55 12.54
C PRO A 79 -4.44 16.31 11.78
N SER A 80 -3.95 16.45 10.54
CA SER A 80 -3.38 15.35 9.75
C SER A 80 -2.16 14.73 10.45
N ARG A 81 -1.20 15.57 10.89
CA ARG A 81 -0.04 15.13 11.68
C ARG A 81 -0.47 14.42 12.96
N ALA A 82 -1.45 14.98 13.68
CA ALA A 82 -1.95 14.38 14.91
C ALA A 82 -2.60 13.01 14.66
N ALA A 83 -3.34 12.85 13.55
CA ALA A 83 -3.93 11.59 13.15
C ALA A 83 -2.86 10.51 12.89
N LEU A 84 -1.79 10.86 12.16
CA LEU A 84 -0.67 9.94 11.94
C LEU A 84 0.03 9.61 13.26
N ALA A 85 0.31 10.60 14.10
CA ALA A 85 0.95 10.39 15.39
C ALA A 85 0.14 9.47 16.30
N ALA A 86 -1.18 9.62 16.35
CA ALA A 86 -2.06 8.75 17.13
C ALA A 86 -2.01 7.27 16.70
N MET A 87 -1.67 7.01 15.42
CA MET A 87 -1.56 5.63 14.90
C MET A 87 -0.19 5.01 15.16
N VAL A 88 0.89 5.80 15.08
CA VAL A 88 2.24 5.23 14.97
C VAL A 88 3.26 5.77 15.97
N TRP A 89 3.00 6.86 16.68
CA TRP A 89 3.97 7.41 17.63
C TRP A 89 4.35 6.38 18.70
N ASP A 90 5.66 6.17 18.87
CA ASP A 90 6.23 5.19 19.81
C ASP A 90 5.74 3.73 19.57
N GLN A 91 5.28 3.44 18.35
CA GLN A 91 4.85 2.09 17.95
C GLN A 91 5.90 1.44 17.06
N ALA A 92 6.00 0.12 17.19
CA ALA A 92 6.77 -0.71 16.27
C ALA A 92 6.01 -0.82 14.93
N VAL A 93 6.71 -0.50 13.84
CA VAL A 93 6.19 -0.59 12.47
C VAL A 93 7.17 -1.34 11.56
N THR A 94 6.66 -1.84 10.46
CA THR A 94 7.44 -2.34 9.33
C THR A 94 7.15 -1.45 8.12
N VAL A 95 8.19 -0.93 7.51
CA VAL A 95 8.13 -0.16 6.26
C VAL A 95 8.65 -1.04 5.13
N THR A 96 7.87 -1.16 4.06
CA THR A 96 8.25 -1.87 2.85
C THR A 96 8.41 -0.87 1.72
N TYR A 97 9.52 -0.94 0.96
CA TYR A 97 9.83 0.06 -0.04
C TYR A 97 10.68 -0.52 -1.18
N ALA A 98 10.70 0.14 -2.34
CA ALA A 98 11.55 -0.22 -3.47
C ALA A 98 12.75 0.71 -3.59
N GLN A 99 12.59 1.99 -3.28
CA GLN A 99 13.60 3.03 -3.54
C GLN A 99 13.53 4.17 -2.53
N LYS A 100 14.56 5.00 -2.53
CA LYS A 100 14.57 6.29 -1.85
C LYS A 100 14.30 7.41 -2.87
N ASP A 101 13.70 8.49 -2.41
CA ASP A 101 13.49 9.67 -3.24
C ASP A 101 14.78 10.50 -3.39
N ARG A 102 14.68 11.58 -4.21
CA ARG A 102 15.81 12.50 -4.46
C ARG A 102 16.32 13.22 -3.21
N TYR A 103 15.57 13.19 -2.13
CA TYR A 103 15.95 13.77 -0.83
C TYR A 103 16.53 12.74 0.13
N GLY A 104 16.68 11.49 -0.32
CA GLY A 104 17.18 10.38 0.48
C GLY A 104 16.17 9.74 1.42
N ARG A 105 14.87 10.15 1.37
CA ARG A 105 13.82 9.54 2.18
C ARG A 105 13.41 8.21 1.58
N VAL A 106 13.15 7.24 2.43
CA VAL A 106 12.47 5.99 2.06
C VAL A 106 11.04 6.32 1.64
N VAL A 107 10.60 5.89 0.45
CA VAL A 107 9.20 6.01 0.02
C VAL A 107 8.56 4.64 0.12
N GLY A 108 7.65 4.47 1.09
CA GLY A 108 7.17 3.13 1.41
C GLY A 108 5.78 3.03 2.01
N ALA A 109 5.30 1.79 2.07
CA ALA A 109 4.09 1.44 2.80
C ALA A 109 4.45 1.08 4.25
N VAL A 110 3.76 1.68 5.19
CA VAL A 110 3.96 1.51 6.63
C VAL A 110 2.88 0.60 7.19
N PHE A 111 3.30 -0.47 7.86
CA PHE A 111 2.41 -1.45 8.47
C PHE A 111 2.65 -1.51 9.98
N LYS A 112 1.56 -1.51 10.74
CA LYS A 112 1.59 -1.85 12.15
C LYS A 112 1.78 -3.35 12.35
N THR A 113 2.05 -3.77 13.57
CA THR A 113 2.23 -5.19 13.93
C THR A 113 0.98 -6.05 13.70
N ASP A 114 -0.21 -5.44 13.71
CA ASP A 114 -1.49 -6.06 13.39
C ASP A 114 -1.82 -6.05 11.88
N CYS A 115 -0.85 -5.73 11.05
CA CYS A 115 -0.98 -5.59 9.60
C CYS A 115 -1.87 -4.43 9.12
N THR A 116 -2.22 -3.49 9.98
CA THR A 116 -2.89 -2.26 9.54
C THR A 116 -1.96 -1.49 8.59
N ASN A 117 -2.40 -1.25 7.35
CA ASN A 117 -1.74 -0.35 6.41
C ASN A 117 -2.03 1.10 6.82
N VAL A 118 -1.02 1.77 7.39
CA VAL A 118 -1.13 3.14 7.92
C VAL A 118 -1.43 4.14 6.81
N ASN A 119 -0.80 3.99 5.64
CA ASN A 119 -1.00 4.87 4.50
C ASN A 119 -2.49 4.86 4.07
N LEU A 120 -3.05 3.66 3.87
CA LEU A 120 -4.47 3.51 3.51
C LEU A 120 -5.39 4.04 4.63
N LYS A 121 -5.02 3.80 5.89
CA LYS A 121 -5.81 4.28 7.04
C LYS A 121 -5.86 5.79 7.10
N MET A 122 -4.78 6.51 6.78
CA MET A 122 -4.78 7.97 6.69
C MET A 122 -5.78 8.49 5.65
N VAL A 123 -5.92 7.81 4.50
CA VAL A 123 -6.93 8.16 3.48
C VAL A 123 -8.34 7.85 3.97
N GLN A 124 -8.55 6.69 4.61
CA GLN A 124 -9.87 6.29 5.17
C GLN A 124 -10.39 7.27 6.21
N GLU A 125 -9.50 7.81 7.04
CA GLU A 125 -9.85 8.81 8.07
C GLU A 125 -10.00 10.24 7.50
N GLY A 126 -9.74 10.42 6.20
CA GLY A 126 -9.71 11.75 5.59
C GLY A 126 -8.58 12.61 6.15
N ALA A 127 -7.48 12.02 6.58
CA ALA A 127 -6.32 12.73 7.09
C ALA A 127 -5.28 13.03 6.01
N ALA A 128 -5.34 12.32 4.88
CA ALA A 128 -4.51 12.54 3.71
C ALA A 128 -5.30 12.30 2.42
N TRP A 129 -4.81 12.86 1.32
CA TRP A 129 -5.31 12.58 -0.02
C TRP A 129 -4.71 11.27 -0.53
N TYR A 130 -5.47 10.50 -1.32
CA TYR A 130 -4.87 9.54 -2.22
C TYR A 130 -4.15 10.31 -3.32
N TYR A 131 -2.84 10.08 -3.45
CA TYR A 131 -2.01 10.80 -4.41
C TYR A 131 -1.77 9.98 -5.67
N GLU A 132 -2.65 10.12 -6.63
CA GLU A 132 -2.68 9.35 -7.88
C GLU A 132 -1.42 9.53 -8.74
N ALA A 133 -0.63 10.59 -8.51
CA ALA A 133 0.64 10.81 -9.20
C ALA A 133 1.59 9.60 -9.10
N PHE A 134 1.52 8.86 -8.02
CA PHE A 134 2.37 7.70 -7.74
C PHE A 134 1.58 6.37 -7.73
N GLN A 135 0.42 6.34 -8.36
CA GLN A 135 -0.42 5.12 -8.39
C GLN A 135 0.27 3.90 -9.03
N CYS A 136 1.27 4.12 -9.90
CA CYS A 136 2.04 3.05 -10.52
C CYS A 136 3.02 2.35 -9.57
N GLU A 137 3.27 2.89 -8.39
CA GLU A 137 4.11 2.27 -7.36
C GLU A 137 3.38 1.18 -6.56
N ILE A 138 2.07 1.07 -6.73
CA ILE A 138 1.21 0.10 -6.06
C ILE A 138 0.45 -0.73 -7.10
N ASP A 139 0.06 -1.96 -6.72
CA ASP A 139 -0.70 -2.84 -7.61
C ASP A 139 -2.14 -2.35 -7.85
N LEU A 140 -2.82 -2.94 -8.83
CA LEU A 140 -4.17 -2.52 -9.23
C LEU A 140 -5.17 -2.63 -8.07
N ARG A 141 -5.09 -3.68 -7.25
CA ARG A 141 -5.98 -3.86 -6.11
C ARG A 141 -5.79 -2.74 -5.08
N GLN A 142 -4.53 -2.43 -4.77
CA GLN A 142 -4.21 -1.33 -3.87
C GLN A 142 -4.73 0.00 -4.41
N ARG A 143 -4.58 0.28 -5.73
CA ARG A 143 -5.16 1.49 -6.36
C ARG A 143 -6.66 1.59 -6.12
N GLN A 144 -7.39 0.49 -6.31
CA GLN A 144 -8.84 0.42 -6.09
C GLN A 144 -9.19 0.67 -4.61
N ASP A 145 -8.44 0.07 -3.67
CA ASP A 145 -8.66 0.25 -2.25
C ASP A 145 -8.44 1.71 -1.82
N TYR A 146 -7.37 2.36 -2.31
CA TYR A 146 -7.09 3.77 -2.02
C TYR A 146 -8.14 4.71 -2.65
N ALA A 147 -8.52 4.48 -3.91
CA ALA A 147 -9.55 5.27 -4.59
C ALA A 147 -10.91 5.15 -3.88
N ALA A 148 -11.30 3.93 -3.49
CA ALA A 148 -12.53 3.69 -2.75
C ALA A 148 -12.49 4.36 -1.37
N ALA A 149 -11.38 4.25 -0.63
CA ALA A 149 -11.19 4.90 0.67
C ALA A 149 -11.32 6.43 0.56
N HIS A 150 -10.67 7.02 -0.45
CA HIS A 150 -10.74 8.45 -0.73
C HIS A 150 -12.18 8.90 -1.03
N ALA A 151 -12.88 8.20 -1.94
CA ALA A 151 -14.26 8.50 -2.29
C ALA A 151 -15.20 8.40 -1.06
N GLN A 152 -15.04 7.36 -0.23
CA GLN A 152 -15.83 7.16 0.99
C GLN A 152 -15.57 8.26 2.04
N ALA A 153 -14.30 8.62 2.26
CA ALA A 153 -13.95 9.69 3.19
C ALA A 153 -14.57 11.03 2.78
N ARG A 154 -14.52 11.35 1.48
CA ARG A 154 -15.17 12.55 0.91
C ARG A 154 -16.68 12.53 1.07
N ALA A 155 -17.34 11.44 0.70
CA ALA A 155 -18.79 11.30 0.80
C ALA A 155 -19.29 11.42 2.24
N ALA A 156 -18.49 10.98 3.22
CA ALA A 156 -18.77 11.05 4.62
C ALA A 156 -18.33 12.37 5.30
N ASN A 157 -17.76 13.33 4.55
CA ASN A 157 -17.17 14.56 5.07
C ASN A 157 -16.19 14.32 6.24
N ARG A 158 -15.36 13.26 6.14
CA ARG A 158 -14.40 12.93 7.19
C ARG A 158 -13.16 13.82 7.12
N GLY A 159 -12.67 14.20 8.29
CA GLY A 159 -11.39 14.85 8.43
C GLY A 159 -11.28 16.11 7.58
N LEU A 160 -10.31 16.19 6.69
CA LEU A 160 -10.09 17.32 5.80
C LEU A 160 -11.29 17.62 4.87
N TRP A 161 -12.17 16.63 4.65
CA TRP A 161 -13.34 16.76 3.79
C TRP A 161 -14.53 17.45 4.47
N ALA A 162 -14.46 17.70 5.79
CA ALA A 162 -15.47 18.48 6.52
C ALA A 162 -15.38 19.99 6.21
N GLY A 163 -14.34 20.44 5.52
CA GLY A 163 -14.13 21.84 5.13
C GLY A 163 -13.59 21.97 3.71
N ASP A 164 -13.20 23.19 3.34
CA ASP A 164 -12.63 23.52 2.02
C ASP A 164 -11.13 23.19 1.99
N ALA A 165 -10.77 21.92 2.10
CA ALA A 165 -9.36 21.52 2.09
C ALA A 165 -8.78 21.61 0.68
N MET A 166 -7.78 22.48 0.52
CA MET A 166 -6.97 22.53 -0.70
C MET A 166 -6.04 21.34 -0.77
N ALA A 167 -5.90 20.74 -1.95
CA ALA A 167 -4.96 19.65 -2.17
C ALA A 167 -3.50 20.11 -1.96
N PRO A 168 -2.65 19.30 -1.26
CA PRO A 168 -1.29 19.73 -0.91
C PRO A 168 -0.43 20.11 -2.13
N TRP A 169 -0.55 19.39 -3.24
CA TRP A 169 0.18 19.75 -4.47
C TRP A 169 -0.22 21.09 -5.05
N ARG A 170 -1.49 21.54 -4.87
CA ARG A 170 -1.94 22.87 -5.26
C ARG A 170 -1.43 23.93 -4.31
N TYR A 171 -1.35 23.62 -3.04
CA TYR A 171 -0.78 24.52 -2.04
C TYR A 171 0.70 24.81 -2.34
N ARG A 172 1.48 23.76 -2.67
CA ARG A 172 2.91 23.91 -3.01
C ARG A 172 3.18 24.53 -4.37
N ASN A 173 2.33 24.30 -5.38
CA ASN A 173 2.62 24.61 -6.78
C ASN A 173 1.64 25.60 -7.42
N GLY A 174 0.70 26.16 -6.65
CA GLY A 174 -0.36 27.04 -7.12
C GLY A 174 -1.69 26.34 -7.36
N VAL A 175 -2.78 27.11 -7.26
CA VAL A 175 -4.18 26.59 -7.25
C VAL A 175 -4.56 25.82 -8.53
N ASP A 176 -3.92 26.13 -9.65
CA ASP A 176 -4.18 25.48 -10.94
C ASP A 176 -3.30 24.26 -11.20
N ALA A 177 -2.42 23.91 -10.24
CA ALA A 177 -1.53 22.77 -10.38
C ALA A 177 -2.34 21.46 -10.50
N LYS A 178 -2.09 20.73 -11.59
CA LYS A 178 -2.64 19.37 -11.80
C LYS A 178 -1.84 18.37 -11.02
N VAL A 179 -2.45 17.22 -10.74
CA VAL A 179 -1.72 16.04 -10.21
C VAL A 179 -0.65 15.70 -11.25
N PRO A 180 0.65 15.69 -10.88
CA PRO A 180 1.68 15.25 -11.80
C PRO A 180 1.44 13.77 -12.15
N ASN A 181 1.60 13.41 -13.42
CA ASN A 181 1.65 11.98 -13.78
C ASN A 181 3.10 11.52 -13.68
N SER A 182 3.42 10.78 -12.64
CA SER A 182 4.75 10.21 -12.40
C SER A 182 4.88 8.78 -12.90
N CYS A 183 3.82 8.22 -13.50
CA CYS A 183 3.82 6.87 -14.04
C CYS A 183 4.49 6.85 -15.41
N PRO A 184 5.57 6.07 -15.60
CA PRO A 184 6.13 5.84 -16.92
C PRO A 184 5.08 5.17 -17.82
N ASN A 185 5.00 5.60 -19.09
CA ASN A 185 4.16 5.02 -20.13
C ASN A 185 2.64 5.29 -20.05
N GLY A 186 2.21 6.29 -19.31
CA GLY A 186 0.81 6.73 -19.44
C GLY A 186 -0.23 5.71 -19.04
N ASP A 187 0.12 4.74 -18.19
CA ASP A 187 -0.83 3.82 -17.56
C ASP A 187 -1.71 4.58 -16.54
N ALA A 188 -2.32 5.66 -17.02
CA ALA A 188 -3.64 6.04 -16.57
C ALA A 188 -4.55 4.90 -17.05
N ALA A 189 -4.44 3.74 -16.40
CA ALA A 189 -5.34 2.64 -16.65
C ALA A 189 -6.73 3.22 -16.43
N SER A 190 -7.44 3.37 -17.54
CA SER A 190 -8.86 3.57 -17.61
C SER A 190 -9.52 2.74 -16.51
N LEU A 191 -9.96 3.42 -15.44
CA LEU A 191 -11.02 2.95 -14.58
C LEU A 191 -12.37 3.22 -15.26
#